data_f85ff7da1add417bb1fed2713efffd97
#
_entry.id   f85ff7da1add417bb1fed2713efffd97
#
_cell.length_a   1.000
_cell.length_b   1.000
_cell.length_c   1.000
_cell.angle_alpha   90.00
_cell.angle_beta   90.00
_cell.angle_gamma   90.00
#
_symmetry.space_group_name_H-M   'P 1'
#
loop_
_entity.id
_entity.type
_entity.pdbx_description
1 polymer ?
#
loop_
_entity_poly.entity_id
_entity_poly.type
_entity_poly.pdbx_seq_one_letter_code
_entity_poly.pdbx_strand_id
1 'polypeptide(L)'
;MASSSKAKSAFSQPFLFLYQLLQWLLHKALSPQPPPANGTGRRPRVAVIGAGITGVTAASHICGHGFEAVIFEAGPEEQLGGIWSRVNDTSGLQIHSVMYRFHPSVLWQQGYPDRAQIVTEVRRLWARYGLQDKTRFNTRVERVYQDAGGTWIVNGPTHGRFDGVIVAVGTCGEAKMPPLAGMEDFVGPVVHSSELSARHVDVTGKQVAIVGGGASAVEALEFAMANKAAQVTVLSRSEKWIIPRDAVVDALLSLNIFGRETSLSWIPEWLLRHFFYGPELEELSPPSNKGFFTDTPMVNSDIMVCLRDGRARWLRGDIEMLTENAVIVNRRARGVPKNGPGHHETVTADVVVMATGFHRPSLAMLPDDCFVEPYQCPNWYLQTFPPQHPSLSAINCTFVNAVGSVGNWHIGIYTRILLMFLIDPLTRPSPVWMRRWVDMTRFLKRGAPTAAFDFFTYLELVAWFVFCVCVNPFRWKWAIFVFFGVGLSWPRAFVRREERLLNSQGYRLRDLGSSF
;
A
#
# COMPACT_ATOMS: atom_id res chain seq x y z
N MET A 1 -35.48 7.09 -16.63
CA MET A 1 -35.74 7.21 -15.15
C MET A 1 -34.48 7.24 -14.28
N ALA A 2 -33.27 7.19 -14.82
CA ALA A 2 -32.00 7.23 -14.04
C ALA A 2 -31.50 8.63 -13.67
N SER A 3 -32.07 9.72 -14.24
CA SER A 3 -31.59 11.10 -13.96
C SER A 3 -32.22 11.75 -12.70
N SER A 4 -33.40 11.27 -12.30
CA SER A 4 -34.12 11.83 -11.13
C SER A 4 -33.57 11.38 -9.77
N SER A 5 -32.90 10.22 -9.72
CA SER A 5 -32.31 9.69 -8.47
C SER A 5 -31.01 10.42 -8.07
N LYS A 6 -30.21 10.85 -9.06
CA LYS A 6 -28.95 11.57 -8.81
C LYS A 6 -29.15 12.99 -8.29
N ALA A 7 -30.21 13.67 -8.72
CA ALA A 7 -30.49 15.05 -8.25
C ALA A 7 -30.95 15.08 -6.77
N LYS A 8 -31.73 14.09 -6.33
CA LYS A 8 -32.15 13.98 -4.92
C LYS A 8 -31.00 13.67 -3.97
N SER A 9 -29.95 12.98 -4.45
CA SER A 9 -28.75 12.65 -3.67
C SER A 9 -27.87 13.88 -3.39
N ALA A 10 -27.77 14.84 -4.33
CA ALA A 10 -26.91 16.02 -4.20
C ALA A 10 -27.38 16.96 -3.07
N PHE A 11 -28.71 17.11 -2.87
CA PHE A 11 -29.27 17.94 -1.79
C PHE A 11 -29.23 17.26 -0.43
N SER A 12 -29.26 15.94 -0.37
CA SER A 12 -29.25 15.18 0.89
C SER A 12 -27.84 14.92 1.44
N GLN A 13 -26.81 15.01 0.60
CA GLN A 13 -25.41 14.75 0.99
C GLN A 13 -24.42 15.74 0.32
N PRO A 14 -24.42 17.01 0.73
CA PRO A 14 -23.65 18.06 0.07
C PRO A 14 -22.13 17.79 0.09
N PHE A 15 -21.60 17.19 1.15
CA PHE A 15 -20.18 16.83 1.23
C PHE A 15 -19.79 15.76 0.22
N LEU A 16 -20.64 14.76 0.01
CA LEU A 16 -20.40 13.72 -0.99
C LEU A 16 -20.42 14.30 -2.40
N PHE A 17 -21.36 15.21 -2.69
CA PHE A 17 -21.41 15.91 -3.97
C PHE A 17 -20.15 16.73 -4.23
N LEU A 18 -19.71 17.53 -3.25
CA LEU A 18 -18.46 18.31 -3.36
C LEU A 18 -17.25 17.40 -3.57
N TYR A 19 -17.19 16.27 -2.87
CA TYR A 19 -16.14 15.29 -3.05
C TYR A 19 -16.14 14.71 -4.46
N GLN A 20 -17.29 14.34 -4.99
CA GLN A 20 -17.42 13.84 -6.37
C GLN A 20 -17.06 14.89 -7.42
N LEU A 21 -17.45 16.16 -7.20
CA LEU A 21 -17.06 17.27 -8.07
C LEU A 21 -15.54 17.46 -8.07
N LEU A 22 -14.91 17.46 -6.91
CA LEU A 22 -13.46 17.56 -6.78
C LEU A 22 -12.76 16.41 -7.53
N GLN A 23 -13.24 15.18 -7.37
CA GLN A 23 -12.71 14.03 -8.10
C GLN A 23 -12.82 14.19 -9.61
N TRP A 24 -13.95 14.71 -10.08
CA TRP A 24 -14.16 14.98 -11.50
C TRP A 24 -13.20 16.05 -12.04
N LEU A 25 -12.98 17.13 -11.30
CA LEU A 25 -12.03 18.18 -11.66
C LEU A 25 -10.59 17.62 -11.73
N LEU A 26 -10.17 16.86 -10.71
CA LEU A 26 -8.86 16.20 -10.70
C LEU A 26 -8.70 15.23 -11.87
N HIS A 27 -9.75 14.46 -12.18
CA HIS A 27 -9.74 13.57 -13.33
C HIS A 27 -9.55 14.36 -14.65
N LYS A 28 -10.30 15.43 -14.85
CA LYS A 28 -10.20 16.23 -16.07
C LYS A 28 -8.85 16.94 -16.23
N ALA A 29 -8.29 17.43 -15.12
CA ALA A 29 -7.06 18.21 -15.14
C ALA A 29 -5.80 17.32 -15.21
N LEU A 30 -5.77 16.18 -14.51
CA LEU A 30 -4.54 15.44 -14.23
C LEU A 30 -4.48 14.03 -14.83
N SER A 31 -5.59 13.48 -15.35
CA SER A 31 -5.53 12.15 -15.96
C SER A 31 -4.80 12.22 -17.31
N PRO A 32 -3.75 11.43 -17.51
CA PRO A 32 -3.15 11.28 -18.82
C PRO A 32 -4.16 10.69 -19.79
N GLN A 33 -4.04 11.06 -21.05
CA GLN A 33 -4.94 10.55 -22.10
C GLN A 33 -4.65 9.06 -22.36
N PRO A 34 -5.68 8.22 -22.53
CA PRO A 34 -5.47 6.84 -22.95
C PRO A 34 -4.68 6.80 -24.26
N PRO A 35 -3.82 5.79 -24.47
CA PRO A 35 -3.12 5.63 -25.74
C PRO A 35 -4.14 5.36 -26.85
N PRO A 36 -3.86 5.78 -28.10
CA PRO A 36 -4.70 5.43 -29.24
C PRO A 36 -4.71 3.91 -29.45
N ALA A 37 -5.83 3.35 -29.91
CA ALA A 37 -6.04 1.91 -30.05
C ALA A 37 -4.94 1.19 -30.88
N ASN A 38 -4.41 1.87 -31.92
CA ASN A 38 -3.37 1.35 -32.81
C ASN A 38 -2.00 2.00 -32.57
N GLY A 39 -1.81 2.66 -31.44
CA GLY A 39 -0.56 3.35 -31.14
C GLY A 39 0.53 2.39 -30.64
N THR A 40 1.66 2.37 -31.34
CA THR A 40 2.88 1.75 -30.80
C THR A 40 3.46 2.67 -29.71
N GLY A 41 3.70 2.11 -28.53
CA GLY A 41 4.39 2.83 -27.44
C GLY A 41 5.80 3.23 -27.87
N ARG A 42 6.23 4.40 -27.38
CA ARG A 42 7.59 4.92 -27.63
C ARG A 42 8.52 4.46 -26.51
N ARG A 43 9.82 4.50 -26.79
CA ARG A 43 10.81 4.35 -25.70
C ARG A 43 10.77 5.56 -24.76
N PRO A 44 11.01 5.38 -23.44
CA PRO A 44 11.45 4.15 -22.79
C PRO A 44 10.35 3.07 -22.74
N ARG A 45 10.81 1.81 -22.77
CA ARG A 45 10.01 0.61 -22.55
C ARG A 45 10.27 0.12 -21.12
N VAL A 46 9.21 -0.05 -20.33
CA VAL A 46 9.31 -0.36 -18.89
C VAL A 46 8.63 -1.70 -18.59
N ALA A 47 9.36 -2.58 -17.90
CA ALA A 47 8.76 -3.78 -17.31
C ALA A 47 8.11 -3.42 -15.98
N VAL A 48 6.90 -3.90 -15.75
CA VAL A 48 6.17 -3.76 -14.48
C VAL A 48 5.90 -5.16 -13.92
N ILE A 49 6.35 -5.42 -12.69
CA ILE A 49 6.23 -6.73 -12.05
C ILE A 49 5.11 -6.69 -11.01
N GLY A 50 4.02 -7.37 -11.31
CA GLY A 50 2.77 -7.41 -10.54
C GLY A 50 1.65 -6.60 -11.17
N ALA A 51 0.45 -7.16 -11.22
CA ALA A 51 -0.78 -6.54 -11.72
C ALA A 51 -1.76 -6.14 -10.60
N GLY A 52 -1.25 -5.81 -9.43
CA GLY A 52 -2.01 -5.17 -8.36
C GLY A 52 -2.29 -3.70 -8.66
N ILE A 53 -2.90 -2.98 -7.70
CA ILE A 53 -3.19 -1.53 -7.82
C ILE A 53 -1.95 -0.76 -8.28
N THR A 54 -0.80 -1.01 -7.65
CA THR A 54 0.45 -0.29 -7.93
C THR A 54 0.92 -0.54 -9.36
N GLY A 55 0.95 -1.78 -9.81
CA GLY A 55 1.44 -2.12 -11.15
C GLY A 55 0.51 -1.62 -12.25
N VAL A 56 -0.80 -1.80 -12.11
CA VAL A 56 -1.79 -1.29 -13.08
C VAL A 56 -1.74 0.23 -13.14
N THR A 57 -1.60 0.91 -12.00
CA THR A 57 -1.48 2.37 -11.95
C THR A 57 -0.19 2.86 -12.63
N ALA A 58 0.95 2.23 -12.31
CA ALA A 58 2.23 2.60 -12.93
C ALA A 58 2.19 2.40 -14.46
N ALA A 59 1.70 1.24 -14.91
CA ALA A 59 1.57 0.97 -16.34
C ALA A 59 0.61 1.95 -17.05
N SER A 60 -0.48 2.34 -16.36
CA SER A 60 -1.43 3.34 -16.89
C SER A 60 -0.77 4.71 -17.08
N HIS A 61 0.06 5.15 -16.14
CA HIS A 61 0.85 6.37 -16.29
C HIS A 61 1.86 6.26 -17.44
N ILE A 62 2.59 5.14 -17.52
CA ILE A 62 3.56 4.91 -18.62
C ILE A 62 2.88 5.01 -19.97
N CYS A 63 1.80 4.24 -20.18
CA CYS A 63 1.06 4.22 -21.44
C CYS A 63 0.36 5.54 -21.72
N GLY A 64 -0.23 6.16 -20.70
CA GLY A 64 -0.91 7.46 -20.82
C GLY A 64 0.04 8.62 -21.17
N HIS A 65 1.32 8.49 -20.88
CA HIS A 65 2.35 9.42 -21.31
C HIS A 65 2.99 9.06 -22.68
N GLY A 66 2.46 8.03 -23.35
CA GLY A 66 2.87 7.62 -24.70
C GLY A 66 4.11 6.72 -24.73
N PHE A 67 4.44 6.05 -23.61
CA PHE A 67 5.54 5.10 -23.50
C PHE A 67 5.03 3.65 -23.52
N GLU A 68 5.95 2.68 -23.59
CA GLU A 68 5.60 1.27 -23.62
C GLU A 68 5.75 0.65 -22.23
N ALA A 69 4.71 -0.05 -21.78
CA ALA A 69 4.75 -0.88 -20.57
C ALA A 69 4.45 -2.34 -20.91
N VAL A 70 5.10 -3.27 -20.20
CA VAL A 70 4.75 -4.69 -20.20
C VAL A 70 4.61 -5.12 -18.74
N ILE A 71 3.44 -5.65 -18.38
CA ILE A 71 3.16 -6.15 -17.04
C ILE A 71 3.42 -7.66 -16.99
N PHE A 72 4.11 -8.12 -15.97
CA PHE A 72 4.32 -9.53 -15.65
C PHE A 72 3.55 -9.84 -14.37
N GLU A 73 2.55 -10.72 -14.45
CA GLU A 73 1.73 -11.14 -13.32
C GLU A 73 1.87 -12.64 -13.09
N ALA A 74 2.18 -13.02 -11.85
CA ALA A 74 2.37 -14.42 -11.49
C ALA A 74 1.07 -15.22 -11.48
N GLY A 75 -0.04 -14.57 -11.16
CA GLY A 75 -1.37 -15.18 -11.13
C GLY A 75 -2.13 -15.09 -12.47
N PRO A 76 -3.29 -15.72 -12.54
CA PRO A 76 -4.20 -15.63 -13.69
C PRO A 76 -4.93 -14.27 -13.73
N GLU A 77 -5.64 -14.01 -14.81
CA GLU A 77 -6.36 -12.75 -15.04
C GLU A 77 -7.44 -12.46 -13.97
N GLU A 78 -8.05 -13.50 -13.43
CA GLU A 78 -9.06 -13.39 -12.37
C GLU A 78 -8.47 -12.71 -11.11
N GLN A 79 -7.16 -12.84 -10.89
CA GLN A 79 -6.42 -12.23 -9.77
C GLN A 79 -5.93 -10.81 -10.08
N LEU A 80 -6.35 -10.19 -11.18
CA LEU A 80 -6.09 -8.78 -11.47
C LEU A 80 -6.60 -7.90 -10.32
N GLY A 81 -5.72 -7.04 -9.77
CA GLY A 81 -6.00 -6.24 -8.59
C GLY A 81 -5.17 -6.65 -7.36
N GLY A 82 -4.36 -7.71 -7.48
CA GLY A 82 -3.45 -8.16 -6.43
C GLY A 82 -4.20 -8.65 -5.20
N ILE A 83 -3.86 -8.15 -4.00
CA ILE A 83 -4.50 -8.58 -2.75
C ILE A 83 -6.02 -8.33 -2.76
N TRP A 84 -6.49 -7.25 -3.38
CA TRP A 84 -7.91 -6.94 -3.44
C TRP A 84 -8.75 -7.95 -4.22
N SER A 85 -8.14 -8.72 -5.12
CA SER A 85 -8.84 -9.82 -5.79
C SER A 85 -9.03 -11.05 -4.89
N ARG A 86 -8.28 -11.14 -3.78
CA ARG A 86 -8.19 -12.33 -2.91
C ARG A 86 -8.70 -12.14 -1.49
N VAL A 87 -8.94 -10.89 -1.04
CA VAL A 87 -9.57 -10.63 0.27
C VAL A 87 -11.04 -10.99 0.27
N ASN A 88 -11.66 -11.03 1.45
CA ASN A 88 -13.07 -11.39 1.60
C ASN A 88 -14.00 -10.40 0.92
N ASP A 89 -15.21 -10.83 0.58
CA ASP A 89 -16.21 -10.00 -0.10
C ASP A 89 -16.67 -8.81 0.78
N THR A 90 -16.59 -8.96 2.09
CA THR A 90 -16.90 -7.92 3.08
C THR A 90 -15.74 -6.95 3.31
N SER A 91 -14.54 -7.24 2.79
CA SER A 91 -13.36 -6.36 3.00
C SER A 91 -13.54 -5.02 2.31
N GLY A 92 -13.06 -3.96 2.95
CA GLY A 92 -13.13 -2.61 2.43
C GLY A 92 -11.96 -1.73 2.92
N LEU A 93 -11.90 -0.50 2.43
CA LEU A 93 -10.88 0.45 2.85
C LEU A 93 -11.00 0.78 4.34
N GLN A 94 -9.85 0.77 5.00
CA GLN A 94 -9.71 1.24 6.39
C GLN A 94 -9.40 2.74 6.48
N ILE A 95 -8.98 3.37 5.39
CA ILE A 95 -8.73 4.81 5.30
C ILE A 95 -9.68 5.46 4.28
N HIS A 96 -9.91 6.76 4.42
CA HIS A 96 -10.80 7.46 3.50
C HIS A 96 -10.26 7.45 2.06
N SER A 97 -11.13 7.23 1.11
CA SER A 97 -10.81 7.05 -0.31
C SER A 97 -10.11 8.25 -0.96
N VAL A 98 -10.19 9.44 -0.37
CA VAL A 98 -9.40 10.60 -0.81
C VAL A 98 -7.91 10.32 -0.72
N MET A 99 -7.47 9.61 0.34
CA MET A 99 -6.09 9.20 0.52
C MET A 99 -5.73 8.00 -0.35
N TYR A 100 -6.69 7.12 -0.61
CA TYR A 100 -6.48 5.89 -1.40
C TYR A 100 -6.66 6.08 -2.91
N ARG A 101 -6.60 7.31 -3.38
CA ARG A 101 -6.73 7.60 -4.81
C ARG A 101 -5.45 7.23 -5.55
N PHE A 102 -5.42 6.08 -6.20
CA PHE A 102 -4.23 5.56 -6.87
C PHE A 102 -4.00 6.13 -8.28
N HIS A 103 -5.05 6.65 -8.94
CA HIS A 103 -4.92 7.30 -10.25
C HIS A 103 -5.90 8.48 -10.36
N PRO A 104 -5.57 9.57 -11.07
CA PRO A 104 -6.47 10.72 -11.23
C PRO A 104 -7.83 10.37 -11.84
N SER A 105 -7.92 9.31 -12.65
CA SER A 105 -9.18 8.90 -13.28
C SER A 105 -10.11 8.07 -12.39
N VAL A 106 -9.67 7.68 -11.20
CA VAL A 106 -10.51 6.93 -10.25
C VAL A 106 -11.60 7.85 -9.70
N LEU A 107 -12.83 7.39 -9.66
CA LEU A 107 -14.01 8.14 -9.20
C LEU A 107 -14.76 7.32 -8.17
N TRP A 108 -14.40 7.49 -6.90
CA TRP A 108 -15.04 6.80 -5.78
C TRP A 108 -16.50 7.24 -5.59
N GLN A 109 -17.37 6.27 -5.36
CA GLN A 109 -18.79 6.53 -5.08
C GLN A 109 -19.04 6.86 -3.60
N GLN A 110 -18.13 6.42 -2.71
CA GLN A 110 -18.25 6.57 -1.26
C GLN A 110 -16.90 6.82 -0.60
N GLY A 111 -16.93 7.26 0.67
CA GLY A 111 -15.74 7.56 1.45
C GLY A 111 -14.87 6.33 1.74
N TYR A 112 -15.49 5.18 1.96
CA TYR A 112 -14.83 3.90 2.26
C TYR A 112 -15.32 2.83 1.28
N PRO A 113 -14.75 2.74 0.08
CA PRO A 113 -15.15 1.74 -0.91
C PRO A 113 -14.80 0.32 -0.47
N ASP A 114 -15.66 -0.61 -0.84
CA ASP A 114 -15.48 -2.03 -0.61
C ASP A 114 -14.55 -2.68 -1.67
N ARG A 115 -14.23 -3.95 -1.46
CA ARG A 115 -13.43 -4.78 -2.37
C ARG A 115 -13.95 -4.71 -3.81
N ALA A 116 -15.27 -4.86 -4.01
CA ALA A 116 -15.86 -4.93 -5.34
C ALA A 116 -15.64 -3.62 -6.11
N GLN A 117 -15.82 -2.47 -5.45
CA GLN A 117 -15.56 -1.15 -6.04
C GLN A 117 -14.09 -0.95 -6.37
N ILE A 118 -13.18 -1.39 -5.48
CA ILE A 118 -11.72 -1.27 -5.70
C ILE A 118 -11.30 -2.10 -6.91
N VAL A 119 -11.70 -3.36 -6.98
CA VAL A 119 -11.39 -4.26 -8.09
C VAL A 119 -11.98 -3.73 -9.40
N THR A 120 -13.21 -3.21 -9.35
CA THR A 120 -13.87 -2.60 -10.51
C THR A 120 -13.08 -1.40 -11.05
N GLU A 121 -12.57 -0.51 -10.16
CA GLU A 121 -11.77 0.64 -10.58
C GLU A 121 -10.41 0.22 -11.14
N VAL A 122 -9.77 -0.83 -10.60
CA VAL A 122 -8.52 -1.38 -11.15
C VAL A 122 -8.76 -1.97 -12.53
N ARG A 123 -9.81 -2.77 -12.73
CA ARG A 123 -10.18 -3.36 -14.03
C ARG A 123 -10.54 -2.27 -15.04
N ARG A 124 -11.28 -1.25 -14.61
CA ARG A 124 -11.62 -0.08 -15.46
C ARG A 124 -10.37 0.67 -15.91
N LEU A 125 -9.41 0.87 -15.01
CA LEU A 125 -8.15 1.52 -15.33
C LEU A 125 -7.33 0.69 -16.31
N TRP A 126 -7.20 -0.62 -16.06
CA TRP A 126 -6.50 -1.58 -16.91
C TRP A 126 -7.07 -1.60 -18.34
N ALA A 127 -8.41 -1.68 -18.47
CA ALA A 127 -9.07 -1.62 -19.76
C ALA A 127 -8.90 -0.26 -20.46
N ARG A 128 -9.08 0.85 -19.72
CA ARG A 128 -8.99 2.21 -20.24
C ARG A 128 -7.64 2.52 -20.92
N TYR A 129 -6.56 1.97 -20.37
CA TYR A 129 -5.21 2.21 -20.89
C TYR A 129 -4.70 1.12 -21.84
N GLY A 130 -5.58 0.20 -22.28
CA GLY A 130 -5.24 -0.87 -23.22
C GLY A 130 -4.12 -1.76 -22.71
N LEU A 131 -4.23 -2.17 -21.42
CA LEU A 131 -3.21 -2.99 -20.77
C LEU A 131 -3.43 -4.50 -20.96
N GLN A 132 -4.53 -4.90 -21.61
CA GLN A 132 -4.88 -6.30 -21.86
C GLN A 132 -3.76 -7.01 -22.62
N ASP A 133 -3.39 -6.50 -23.79
CA ASP A 133 -2.36 -7.07 -24.64
C ASP A 133 -0.92 -6.82 -24.11
N LYS A 134 -0.80 -6.03 -23.05
CA LYS A 134 0.46 -5.67 -22.40
C LYS A 134 0.70 -6.44 -21.10
N THR A 135 -0.27 -7.24 -20.65
CA THR A 135 -0.17 -8.02 -19.42
C THR A 135 0.08 -9.49 -19.74
N ARG A 136 1.15 -10.03 -19.19
CA ARG A 136 1.52 -11.44 -19.27
C ARG A 136 1.14 -12.12 -17.97
N PHE A 137 -0.03 -12.72 -17.94
CA PHE A 137 -0.51 -13.51 -16.82
C PHE A 137 0.23 -14.85 -16.72
N ASN A 138 0.12 -15.52 -15.58
CA ASN A 138 0.78 -16.79 -15.29
C ASN A 138 2.30 -16.74 -15.55
N THR A 139 2.91 -15.56 -15.36
CA THR A 139 4.31 -15.32 -15.65
C THR A 139 5.00 -14.77 -14.39
N ARG A 140 5.41 -15.68 -13.51
CA ARG A 140 6.22 -15.34 -12.33
C ARG A 140 7.59 -14.82 -12.76
N VAL A 141 7.99 -13.70 -12.17
CA VAL A 141 9.36 -13.17 -12.36
C VAL A 141 10.27 -13.75 -11.29
N GLU A 142 11.29 -14.47 -11.76
CA GLU A 142 12.27 -15.14 -10.91
C GLU A 142 13.62 -14.42 -10.93
N ARG A 143 13.91 -13.69 -12.02
CA ARG A 143 15.19 -13.00 -12.19
C ARG A 143 15.03 -11.71 -13.00
N VAL A 144 15.66 -10.65 -12.50
CA VAL A 144 15.81 -9.36 -13.18
C VAL A 144 17.31 -9.00 -13.16
N TYR A 145 17.88 -8.71 -14.32
CA TYR A 145 19.28 -8.37 -14.44
C TYR A 145 19.54 -7.42 -15.62
N GLN A 146 20.69 -6.77 -15.62
CA GLN A 146 21.12 -5.95 -16.76
C GLN A 146 22.07 -6.77 -17.65
N ASP A 147 21.90 -6.62 -18.97
CA ASP A 147 22.89 -7.10 -19.93
C ASP A 147 24.13 -6.18 -19.97
N ALA A 148 25.15 -6.58 -20.74
CA ALA A 148 26.38 -5.80 -20.88
C ALA A 148 26.17 -4.38 -21.42
N GLY A 149 25.02 -4.10 -22.04
CA GLY A 149 24.62 -2.76 -22.52
C GLY A 149 23.83 -1.96 -21.51
N GLY A 150 23.64 -2.46 -20.27
CA GLY A 150 22.87 -1.80 -19.22
C GLY A 150 21.34 -1.86 -19.43
N THR A 151 20.87 -2.74 -20.33
CA THR A 151 19.45 -2.91 -20.62
C THR A 151 18.88 -4.01 -19.71
N TRP A 152 17.71 -3.79 -19.16
CA TRP A 152 17.06 -4.74 -18.25
C TRP A 152 16.47 -5.93 -18.99
N ILE A 153 16.69 -7.12 -18.44
CA ILE A 153 16.12 -8.39 -18.87
C ILE A 153 15.29 -8.97 -17.72
N VAL A 154 14.11 -9.47 -18.03
CA VAL A 154 13.21 -10.13 -17.08
C VAL A 154 13.08 -11.59 -17.46
N ASN A 155 13.43 -12.52 -16.58
CA ASN A 155 13.49 -13.98 -16.73
C ASN A 155 14.41 -14.46 -17.88
N GLY A 156 14.49 -13.73 -18.97
CA GLY A 156 15.30 -14.07 -20.13
C GLY A 156 15.03 -13.17 -21.34
N PRO A 157 15.90 -13.21 -22.36
CA PRO A 157 15.82 -12.33 -23.53
C PRO A 157 14.54 -12.48 -24.35
N THR A 158 13.87 -13.63 -24.27
CA THR A 158 12.62 -13.93 -24.98
C THR A 158 11.45 -13.03 -24.58
N HIS A 159 11.48 -12.48 -23.35
CA HIS A 159 10.49 -11.53 -22.86
C HIS A 159 10.75 -10.09 -23.33
N GLY A 160 11.85 -9.87 -24.00
CA GLY A 160 12.27 -8.58 -24.54
C GLY A 160 13.22 -7.81 -23.62
N ARG A 161 13.59 -6.63 -24.08
CA ARG A 161 14.54 -5.72 -23.42
C ARG A 161 13.80 -4.49 -22.93
N PHE A 162 14.20 -3.99 -21.75
CA PHE A 162 13.54 -2.87 -21.08
C PHE A 162 14.56 -1.81 -20.69
N ASP A 163 14.15 -0.54 -20.83
CA ASP A 163 14.97 0.61 -20.41
C ASP A 163 14.88 0.82 -18.89
N GLY A 164 13.78 0.37 -18.26
CA GLY A 164 13.56 0.45 -16.82
C GLY A 164 12.64 -0.65 -16.29
N VAL A 165 12.64 -0.81 -14.97
CA VAL A 165 11.82 -1.81 -14.26
C VAL A 165 11.08 -1.15 -13.11
N ILE A 166 9.80 -1.50 -12.93
CA ILE A 166 9.00 -1.19 -11.74
C ILE A 166 8.58 -2.50 -11.07
N VAL A 167 9.02 -2.69 -9.83
CA VAL A 167 8.57 -3.80 -8.99
C VAL A 167 7.36 -3.34 -8.18
N ALA A 168 6.25 -4.05 -8.30
CA ALA A 168 4.95 -3.72 -7.71
C ALA A 168 4.27 -4.96 -7.10
N VAL A 169 5.06 -5.83 -6.47
CA VAL A 169 4.60 -7.12 -5.92
C VAL A 169 3.82 -6.98 -4.61
N GLY A 170 3.74 -5.77 -4.05
CA GLY A 170 3.01 -5.47 -2.83
C GLY A 170 3.66 -6.05 -1.56
N THR A 171 2.91 -6.08 -0.48
CA THR A 171 3.37 -6.51 0.86
C THR A 171 2.65 -7.75 1.38
N CYS A 172 1.56 -8.17 0.74
CA CYS A 172 0.75 -9.32 1.14
C CYS A 172 0.98 -10.48 0.16
N GLY A 173 1.91 -11.37 0.49
CA GLY A 173 2.21 -12.57 -0.27
C GLY A 173 1.40 -13.78 0.21
N GLU A 174 2.09 -14.81 0.68
CA GLU A 174 1.47 -16.01 1.24
C GLU A 174 0.90 -15.76 2.63
N ALA A 175 -0.23 -16.41 2.93
CA ALA A 175 -0.88 -16.35 4.23
C ALA A 175 0.04 -16.92 5.32
N LYS A 176 0.15 -16.22 6.45
CA LYS A 176 0.87 -16.72 7.62
C LYS A 176 -0.03 -17.66 8.43
N MET A 177 0.33 -18.92 8.48
CA MET A 177 -0.34 -19.94 9.30
C MET A 177 0.65 -20.51 10.35
N PRO A 178 0.95 -19.77 11.43
CA PRO A 178 1.84 -20.29 12.46
C PRO A 178 1.20 -21.53 13.10
N PRO A 179 1.99 -22.57 13.39
CA PRO A 179 1.49 -23.74 14.08
C PRO A 179 1.05 -23.37 15.49
N LEU A 180 -0.09 -23.90 15.91
CA LEU A 180 -0.60 -23.82 17.28
C LEU A 180 -0.68 -25.23 17.85
N ALA A 181 -0.34 -25.40 19.12
CA ALA A 181 -0.48 -26.69 19.79
C ALA A 181 -1.95 -27.13 19.78
N GLY A 182 -2.20 -28.40 19.48
CA GLY A 182 -3.54 -28.98 19.40
C GLY A 182 -4.36 -28.54 18.17
N MET A 183 -3.71 -27.97 17.15
CA MET A 183 -4.40 -27.53 15.94
C MET A 183 -4.99 -28.72 15.15
N GLU A 184 -4.35 -29.87 15.23
CA GLU A 184 -4.78 -31.13 14.64
C GLU A 184 -5.95 -31.79 15.39
N ASP A 185 -6.15 -31.46 16.67
CA ASP A 185 -7.23 -32.00 17.49
C ASP A 185 -8.53 -31.20 17.36
N PHE A 186 -8.46 -29.99 16.78
CA PHE A 186 -9.61 -29.12 16.64
C PHE A 186 -10.55 -29.63 15.54
N VAL A 187 -11.80 -29.91 15.91
CA VAL A 187 -12.80 -30.52 14.99
C VAL A 187 -13.29 -29.53 13.93
N GLY A 188 -13.37 -28.24 14.26
CA GLY A 188 -13.83 -27.22 13.35
C GLY A 188 -12.78 -26.78 12.32
N PRO A 189 -13.16 -25.93 11.34
CA PRO A 189 -12.19 -25.39 10.39
C PRO A 189 -11.24 -24.39 11.06
N VAL A 190 -9.94 -24.56 10.78
CA VAL A 190 -8.89 -23.57 11.07
C VAL A 190 -8.45 -22.96 9.75
N VAL A 191 -8.78 -21.69 9.50
CA VAL A 191 -8.59 -21.04 8.21
C VAL A 191 -7.93 -19.68 8.33
N HIS A 192 -7.18 -19.27 7.31
CA HIS A 192 -6.65 -17.92 7.28
C HIS A 192 -7.75 -16.89 6.98
N SER A 193 -7.64 -15.70 7.58
CA SER A 193 -8.64 -14.63 7.44
C SER A 193 -8.93 -14.22 5.99
N SER A 194 -7.98 -14.36 5.07
CA SER A 194 -8.17 -14.05 3.63
C SER A 194 -8.90 -15.14 2.84
N GLU A 195 -9.15 -16.29 3.44
CA GLU A 195 -9.73 -17.46 2.75
C GLU A 195 -11.21 -17.72 3.11
N LEU A 196 -11.77 -16.91 3.99
CA LEU A 196 -13.14 -17.11 4.50
C LEU A 196 -14.17 -17.14 3.37
N SER A 197 -14.18 -16.16 2.49
CA SER A 197 -15.08 -16.11 1.32
C SER A 197 -14.72 -17.17 0.28
N ALA A 198 -13.45 -17.35 -0.02
CA ALA A 198 -12.98 -18.27 -1.06
C ALA A 198 -13.26 -19.75 -0.72
N ARG A 199 -13.21 -20.11 0.57
CA ARG A 199 -13.53 -21.47 1.06
C ARG A 199 -14.99 -21.63 1.47
N HIS A 200 -15.83 -20.59 1.29
CA HIS A 200 -17.24 -20.60 1.70
C HIS A 200 -17.43 -21.06 3.15
N VAL A 201 -16.59 -20.52 4.07
CA VAL A 201 -16.63 -20.92 5.48
C VAL A 201 -17.96 -20.49 6.09
N ASP A 202 -18.77 -21.46 6.48
CA ASP A 202 -20.02 -21.19 7.17
C ASP A 202 -19.74 -20.82 8.63
N VAL A 203 -20.14 -19.61 9.02
CA VAL A 203 -20.04 -19.10 10.39
C VAL A 203 -21.43 -18.80 10.99
N THR A 204 -22.51 -19.10 10.27
CA THR A 204 -23.88 -18.78 10.66
C THR A 204 -24.25 -19.50 11.97
N GLY A 205 -24.63 -18.73 12.97
CA GLY A 205 -24.98 -19.26 14.30
C GLY A 205 -23.84 -19.89 15.09
N LYS A 206 -22.58 -19.75 14.62
CA LYS A 206 -21.40 -20.37 15.24
C LYS A 206 -20.63 -19.41 16.14
N GLN A 207 -19.85 -19.99 17.03
CA GLN A 207 -18.85 -19.29 17.84
C GLN A 207 -17.53 -19.23 17.07
N VAL A 208 -17.05 -18.01 16.80
CA VAL A 208 -15.85 -17.78 15.97
C VAL A 208 -14.73 -17.20 16.83
N ALA A 209 -13.61 -17.88 16.91
CA ALA A 209 -12.39 -17.38 17.52
C ALA A 209 -11.45 -16.82 16.44
N ILE A 210 -11.06 -15.54 16.57
CA ILE A 210 -10.16 -14.87 15.64
C ILE A 210 -8.81 -14.67 16.31
N VAL A 211 -7.77 -15.29 15.75
CA VAL A 211 -6.40 -15.24 16.24
C VAL A 211 -5.63 -14.10 15.57
N GLY A 212 -5.38 -13.04 16.31
CA GLY A 212 -4.67 -11.84 15.84
C GLY A 212 -5.37 -10.56 16.27
N GLY A 213 -4.65 -9.45 16.27
CA GLY A 213 -5.16 -8.14 16.70
C GLY A 213 -4.75 -7.02 15.73
N GLY A 214 -4.79 -7.28 14.42
CA GLY A 214 -4.50 -6.31 13.38
C GLY A 214 -5.69 -6.06 12.45
N ALA A 215 -5.46 -5.37 11.35
CA ALA A 215 -6.49 -5.08 10.34
C ALA A 215 -7.21 -6.35 9.83
N SER A 216 -6.46 -7.44 9.62
CA SER A 216 -7.05 -8.72 9.20
C SER A 216 -8.01 -9.32 10.23
N ALA A 217 -7.79 -9.06 11.53
CA ALA A 217 -8.71 -9.51 12.58
C ALA A 217 -10.02 -8.72 12.56
N VAL A 218 -9.91 -7.42 12.32
CA VAL A 218 -11.07 -6.54 12.15
C VAL A 218 -11.91 -6.95 10.94
N GLU A 219 -11.28 -7.21 9.80
CA GLU A 219 -11.96 -7.70 8.59
C GLU A 219 -12.61 -9.07 8.78
N ALA A 220 -11.95 -9.99 9.50
CA ALA A 220 -12.51 -11.29 9.83
C ALA A 220 -13.73 -11.16 10.78
N LEU A 221 -13.69 -10.22 11.71
CA LEU A 221 -14.84 -9.92 12.58
C LEU A 221 -15.99 -9.34 11.75
N GLU A 222 -15.74 -8.38 10.88
CA GLU A 222 -16.76 -7.84 9.96
C GLU A 222 -17.39 -8.95 9.11
N PHE A 223 -16.57 -9.87 8.58
CA PHE A 223 -17.06 -11.03 7.84
C PHE A 223 -17.98 -11.91 8.70
N ALA A 224 -17.54 -12.27 9.91
CA ALA A 224 -18.32 -13.13 10.80
C ALA A 224 -19.64 -12.48 11.22
N MET A 225 -19.64 -11.17 11.51
CA MET A 225 -20.84 -10.41 11.83
C MET A 225 -21.82 -10.32 10.65
N ALA A 226 -21.31 -10.03 9.45
CA ALA A 226 -22.12 -9.96 8.22
C ALA A 226 -22.77 -11.31 7.90
N ASN A 227 -22.11 -12.42 8.22
CA ASN A 227 -22.59 -13.78 8.02
C ASN A 227 -23.27 -14.36 9.28
N LYS A 228 -23.74 -13.52 10.20
CA LYS A 228 -24.60 -13.89 11.35
C LYS A 228 -23.96 -14.92 12.29
N ALA A 229 -22.68 -14.82 12.59
CA ALA A 229 -22.06 -15.59 13.65
C ALA A 229 -22.80 -15.31 14.99
N ALA A 230 -22.95 -16.34 15.83
CA ALA A 230 -23.60 -16.20 17.12
C ALA A 230 -22.76 -15.34 18.08
N GLN A 231 -21.45 -15.60 18.12
CA GLN A 231 -20.49 -14.82 18.89
C GLN A 231 -19.12 -14.83 18.21
N VAL A 232 -18.43 -13.70 18.31
CA VAL A 232 -17.05 -13.57 17.82
C VAL A 232 -16.12 -13.19 18.96
N THR A 233 -15.03 -13.94 19.15
CA THR A 233 -14.00 -13.60 20.14
C THR A 233 -12.67 -13.35 19.43
N VAL A 234 -12.17 -12.12 19.51
CA VAL A 234 -10.85 -11.73 18.98
C VAL A 234 -9.79 -11.93 20.05
N LEU A 235 -8.76 -12.72 19.74
CA LEU A 235 -7.65 -13.07 20.61
C LEU A 235 -6.40 -12.29 20.18
N SER A 236 -6.11 -11.19 20.87
CA SER A 236 -5.01 -10.29 20.49
C SER A 236 -3.85 -10.38 21.48
N ARG A 237 -2.63 -10.58 20.95
CA ARG A 237 -1.40 -10.57 21.77
C ARG A 237 -0.90 -9.15 22.05
N SER A 238 -1.22 -8.20 21.18
CA SER A 238 -0.74 -6.82 21.24
C SER A 238 -1.85 -5.86 21.64
N GLU A 239 -1.44 -4.75 22.19
CA GLU A 239 -2.30 -3.63 22.52
C GLU A 239 -2.16 -2.59 21.43
N LYS A 240 -3.19 -2.41 20.62
CA LYS A 240 -3.21 -1.43 19.54
C LYS A 240 -4.37 -0.48 19.72
N TRP A 241 -4.16 0.77 19.33
CA TRP A 241 -5.24 1.72 19.22
C TRP A 241 -6.23 1.28 18.15
N ILE A 242 -7.51 1.29 18.47
CA ILE A 242 -8.61 1.22 17.52
C ILE A 242 -9.11 2.63 17.34
N ILE A 243 -9.25 3.10 16.10
CA ILE A 243 -9.67 4.46 15.78
C ILE A 243 -10.88 4.44 14.86
N PRO A 244 -11.74 5.47 14.92
CA PRO A 244 -12.91 5.52 14.08
C PRO A 244 -12.56 5.67 12.60
N ARG A 245 -13.41 5.14 11.73
CA ARG A 245 -13.44 5.48 10.29
C ARG A 245 -14.02 6.87 10.12
N ASP A 246 -13.16 7.87 10.14
CA ASP A 246 -13.56 9.26 9.99
C ASP A 246 -12.51 10.03 9.18
N ALA A 247 -12.97 10.80 8.18
CA ALA A 247 -12.07 11.55 7.30
C ALA A 247 -11.29 12.65 8.04
N VAL A 248 -11.85 13.21 9.12
CA VAL A 248 -11.18 14.22 9.94
C VAL A 248 -10.07 13.57 10.76
N VAL A 249 -10.33 12.38 11.33
CA VAL A 249 -9.31 11.60 12.04
C VAL A 249 -8.19 11.22 11.11
N ASP A 250 -8.48 10.71 9.90
CA ASP A 250 -7.48 10.39 8.88
C ASP A 250 -6.64 11.62 8.50
N ALA A 251 -7.28 12.79 8.36
CA ALA A 251 -6.59 14.04 8.06
C ALA A 251 -5.70 14.50 9.22
N LEU A 252 -6.19 14.45 10.46
CA LEU A 252 -5.42 14.82 11.65
C LEU A 252 -4.21 13.91 11.84
N LEU A 253 -4.35 12.61 11.58
CA LEU A 253 -3.23 11.67 11.59
C LEU A 253 -2.19 12.03 10.53
N SER A 254 -2.64 12.42 9.35
CA SER A 254 -1.76 12.83 8.25
C SER A 254 -0.96 14.12 8.55
N LEU A 255 -1.38 14.92 9.52
CA LEU A 255 -0.64 16.10 9.96
C LEU A 255 0.59 15.77 10.82
N ASN A 256 0.67 14.56 11.38
CA ASN A 256 1.88 14.11 12.05
C ASN A 256 2.92 13.62 11.04
N ILE A 257 3.56 14.57 10.39
CA ILE A 257 4.53 14.33 9.31
C ILE A 257 5.75 13.50 9.71
N PHE A 258 6.04 13.39 11.01
CA PHE A 258 7.16 12.58 11.51
C PHE A 258 6.72 11.20 12.00
N GLY A 259 5.40 10.93 12.10
CA GLY A 259 4.83 9.66 12.56
C GLY A 259 5.39 9.18 13.90
N ARG A 260 5.71 10.10 14.80
CA ARG A 260 6.25 9.81 16.14
C ARG A 260 5.50 10.57 17.20
N GLU A 261 5.62 10.11 18.43
CA GLU A 261 5.09 10.82 19.57
C GLU A 261 5.68 12.24 19.65
N THR A 262 4.79 13.18 19.90
CA THR A 262 5.12 14.59 20.13
C THR A 262 4.52 15.05 21.45
N SER A 263 4.88 16.22 21.91
CA SER A 263 4.28 16.83 23.11
C SER A 263 2.77 17.08 22.99
N LEU A 264 2.19 16.97 21.79
CA LEU A 264 0.76 17.16 21.54
C LEU A 264 0.02 15.83 21.30
N SER A 265 0.71 14.69 21.26
CA SER A 265 0.10 13.36 20.98
C SER A 265 -0.94 12.94 22.03
N TRP A 266 -0.84 13.47 23.25
CA TRP A 266 -1.82 13.21 24.30
C TRP A 266 -3.23 13.72 23.97
N ILE A 267 -3.35 14.74 23.10
CA ILE A 267 -4.66 15.31 22.73
C ILE A 267 -5.54 14.30 21.97
N PRO A 268 -5.10 13.72 20.83
CA PRO A 268 -5.89 12.71 20.15
C PRO A 268 -6.09 11.45 21.02
N GLU A 269 -5.15 11.07 21.86
CA GLU A 269 -5.30 9.95 22.78
C GLU A 269 -6.41 10.19 23.80
N TRP A 270 -6.44 11.38 24.41
CA TRP A 270 -7.47 11.77 25.35
C TRP A 270 -8.85 11.80 24.69
N LEU A 271 -8.98 12.39 23.50
CA LEU A 271 -10.22 12.42 22.73
C LEU A 271 -10.71 11.00 22.41
N LEU A 272 -9.83 10.12 21.96
CA LEU A 272 -10.20 8.74 21.67
C LEU A 272 -10.69 8.00 22.94
N ARG A 273 -9.97 8.11 24.06
CA ARG A 273 -10.36 7.45 25.31
C ARG A 273 -11.74 7.90 25.80
N HIS A 274 -12.01 9.21 25.78
CA HIS A 274 -13.25 9.76 26.32
C HIS A 274 -14.45 9.61 25.39
N PHE A 275 -14.28 9.86 24.10
CA PHE A 275 -15.40 9.93 23.16
C PHE A 275 -15.60 8.67 22.33
N PHE A 276 -14.53 7.95 22.03
CA PHE A 276 -14.63 6.78 21.18
C PHE A 276 -14.67 5.46 21.97
N TYR A 277 -13.77 5.29 22.95
CA TYR A 277 -13.84 4.12 23.83
C TYR A 277 -14.92 4.25 24.89
N GLY A 278 -14.97 5.38 25.57
CA GLY A 278 -15.84 5.58 26.72
C GLY A 278 -15.42 4.69 27.91
N PRO A 279 -16.11 4.81 29.05
CA PRO A 279 -15.78 4.05 30.26
C PRO A 279 -15.96 2.53 30.09
N GLU A 280 -16.86 2.10 29.21
CA GLU A 280 -17.21 0.68 28.99
C GLU A 280 -16.11 -0.10 28.27
N LEU A 281 -15.36 0.54 27.37
CA LEU A 281 -14.33 -0.08 26.56
C LEU A 281 -12.94 0.48 26.84
N GLU A 282 -12.76 1.23 27.92
CA GLU A 282 -11.45 1.82 28.26
C GLU A 282 -10.35 0.77 28.42
N GLU A 283 -10.68 -0.39 28.97
CA GLU A 283 -9.77 -1.56 29.10
C GLU A 283 -9.17 -2.02 27.76
N LEU A 284 -9.85 -1.77 26.64
CA LEU A 284 -9.35 -2.12 25.32
C LEU A 284 -8.31 -1.11 24.80
N SER A 285 -8.30 0.11 25.32
CA SER A 285 -7.30 1.09 24.93
C SER A 285 -5.91 0.67 25.41
N PRO A 286 -4.84 0.97 24.69
CA PRO A 286 -3.50 0.74 25.15
C PRO A 286 -3.20 1.45 26.48
N PRO A 287 -2.24 0.95 27.31
CA PRO A 287 -1.86 1.62 28.54
C PRO A 287 -1.25 3.00 28.27
N SER A 288 -1.18 3.85 29.29
CA SER A 288 -0.75 5.25 29.16
C SER A 288 0.70 5.43 28.69
N ASN A 289 1.54 4.42 28.86
CA ASN A 289 2.92 4.41 28.39
C ASN A 289 3.06 4.00 26.92
N LYS A 290 1.94 3.69 26.24
CA LYS A 290 1.91 3.30 24.83
C LYS A 290 1.11 4.30 24.03
N GLY A 291 1.82 5.27 23.47
CA GLY A 291 1.25 6.35 22.70
C GLY A 291 0.64 5.90 21.37
N PHE A 292 -0.07 6.80 20.75
CA PHE A 292 -0.81 6.58 19.51
C PHE A 292 0.09 6.16 18.33
N PHE A 293 1.29 6.74 18.27
CA PHE A 293 2.26 6.51 17.20
C PHE A 293 3.30 5.44 17.51
N THR A 294 3.15 4.70 18.61
CA THR A 294 4.08 3.59 18.96
C THR A 294 3.86 2.34 18.12
N ASP A 295 2.68 2.16 17.53
CA ASP A 295 2.33 1.04 16.65
C ASP A 295 1.31 1.54 15.60
N THR A 296 1.09 0.77 14.55
CA THR A 296 0.06 1.09 13.55
C THR A 296 -1.33 0.90 14.16
N PRO A 297 -2.16 1.95 14.26
CA PRO A 297 -3.52 1.83 14.77
C PRO A 297 -4.41 1.03 13.81
N MET A 298 -5.47 0.47 14.34
CA MET A 298 -6.52 -0.20 13.54
C MET A 298 -7.67 0.77 13.34
N VAL A 299 -8.10 0.94 12.10
CA VAL A 299 -9.19 1.85 11.76
C VAL A 299 -10.49 1.07 11.61
N ASN A 300 -11.41 1.22 12.56
CA ASN A 300 -12.75 0.62 12.46
C ASN A 300 -13.73 1.20 13.48
N SER A 301 -14.89 1.64 13.02
CA SER A 301 -15.97 2.11 13.89
C SER A 301 -16.92 0.99 14.31
N ASP A 302 -17.20 0.05 13.40
CA ASP A 302 -18.27 -0.94 13.58
C ASP A 302 -17.93 -1.99 14.65
N ILE A 303 -16.62 -2.28 14.81
CA ILE A 303 -16.14 -3.19 15.85
C ILE A 303 -16.51 -2.72 17.25
N MET A 304 -16.45 -1.39 17.51
CA MET A 304 -16.77 -0.82 18.81
C MET A 304 -18.27 -0.97 19.13
N VAL A 305 -19.11 -0.92 18.12
CA VAL A 305 -20.55 -1.18 18.28
C VAL A 305 -20.77 -2.66 18.63
N CYS A 306 -20.15 -3.58 17.91
CA CYS A 306 -20.28 -5.01 18.18
C CYS A 306 -19.79 -5.40 19.59
N LEU A 307 -18.75 -4.72 20.09
CA LEU A 307 -18.21 -4.94 21.43
C LEU A 307 -19.16 -4.41 22.51
N ARG A 308 -19.76 -3.23 22.31
CA ARG A 308 -20.77 -2.67 23.24
C ARG A 308 -22.04 -3.50 23.29
N ASP A 309 -22.49 -4.01 22.15
CA ASP A 309 -23.68 -4.86 22.04
C ASP A 309 -23.44 -6.30 22.58
N GLY A 310 -22.22 -6.64 23.00
CA GLY A 310 -21.88 -7.97 23.49
C GLY A 310 -21.84 -9.07 22.41
N ARG A 311 -22.03 -8.72 21.12
CA ARG A 311 -21.93 -9.66 20.00
C ARG A 311 -20.50 -10.07 19.67
N ALA A 312 -19.53 -9.27 20.10
CA ALA A 312 -18.12 -9.55 20.00
C ALA A 312 -17.42 -9.36 21.34
N ARG A 313 -16.34 -10.10 21.54
CA ARG A 313 -15.41 -9.97 22.67
C ARG A 313 -14.01 -9.75 22.15
N TRP A 314 -13.24 -8.91 22.84
CA TRP A 314 -11.83 -8.69 22.52
C TRP A 314 -10.99 -9.06 23.73
N LEU A 315 -10.26 -10.17 23.65
CA LEU A 315 -9.43 -10.68 24.73
C LEU A 315 -7.96 -10.44 24.43
N ARG A 316 -7.27 -9.91 25.41
CA ARG A 316 -5.83 -9.74 25.38
C ARG A 316 -5.18 -10.95 26.02
N GLY A 317 -4.38 -11.69 25.24
CA GLY A 317 -3.75 -12.90 25.76
C GLY A 317 -2.82 -13.58 24.77
N ASP A 318 -2.16 -14.60 25.26
CA ASP A 318 -1.34 -15.51 24.46
C ASP A 318 -2.09 -16.83 24.30
N ILE A 319 -2.20 -17.32 23.06
CA ILE A 319 -2.82 -18.60 22.79
C ILE A 319 -1.85 -19.68 23.20
N GLU A 320 -2.33 -20.62 24.02
CA GLU A 320 -1.54 -21.75 24.51
C GLU A 320 -1.75 -22.98 23.63
N MET A 321 -3.00 -23.34 23.40
CA MET A 321 -3.33 -24.50 22.58
C MET A 321 -4.79 -24.44 22.09
N LEU A 322 -5.10 -25.23 21.07
CA LEU A 322 -6.45 -25.59 20.68
C LEU A 322 -6.80 -26.94 21.32
N THR A 323 -8.07 -27.09 21.62
CA THR A 323 -8.68 -28.36 22.01
C THR A 323 -9.74 -28.73 20.97
N GLU A 324 -10.44 -29.84 21.15
CA GLU A 324 -11.46 -30.32 20.21
C GLU A 324 -12.48 -29.21 19.77
N ASN A 325 -12.87 -28.33 20.68
CA ASN A 325 -13.91 -27.31 20.46
C ASN A 325 -13.64 -25.98 21.15
N ALA A 326 -12.41 -25.69 21.52
CA ALA A 326 -12.06 -24.44 22.20
C ALA A 326 -10.61 -24.00 21.97
N VAL A 327 -10.33 -22.75 22.31
CA VAL A 327 -9.00 -22.15 22.36
C VAL A 327 -8.66 -21.84 23.82
N ILE A 328 -7.54 -22.36 24.31
CA ILE A 328 -7.02 -22.07 25.65
C ILE A 328 -6.11 -20.84 25.52
N VAL A 329 -6.40 -19.83 26.32
CA VAL A 329 -5.73 -18.53 26.26
C VAL A 329 -5.22 -18.14 27.66
N ASN A 330 -3.95 -17.76 27.76
CA ASN A 330 -3.44 -17.04 28.92
C ASN A 330 -3.87 -15.56 28.79
N ARG A 331 -5.00 -15.22 29.43
CA ARG A 331 -5.56 -13.86 29.43
C ARG A 331 -4.74 -12.95 30.31
N ARG A 332 -4.23 -11.86 29.73
CA ARG A 332 -3.38 -10.88 30.40
C ARG A 332 -4.14 -9.60 30.72
N ALA A 333 -3.83 -8.99 31.85
CA ALA A 333 -4.29 -7.66 32.19
C ALA A 333 -3.64 -6.60 31.27
N ARG A 334 -4.27 -5.41 31.19
CA ARG A 334 -3.76 -4.25 30.45
C ARG A 334 -2.35 -3.89 30.92
N GLY A 335 -1.44 -3.67 29.98
CA GLY A 335 -0.04 -3.32 30.26
C GLY A 335 0.87 -4.51 30.57
N VAL A 336 0.36 -5.71 30.75
CA VAL A 336 1.18 -6.90 30.92
C VAL A 336 1.81 -7.31 29.58
N PRO A 337 3.15 -7.46 29.51
CA PRO A 337 3.82 -7.78 28.26
C PRO A 337 3.46 -9.16 27.73
N LYS A 338 3.76 -9.41 26.46
CA LYS A 338 3.61 -10.71 25.82
C LYS A 338 4.35 -11.79 26.63
N ASN A 339 3.71 -12.96 26.77
CA ASN A 339 4.15 -14.09 27.60
C ASN A 339 4.30 -13.76 29.11
N GLY A 340 3.71 -12.64 29.55
CA GLY A 340 3.67 -12.29 30.97
C GLY A 340 2.58 -13.05 31.74
N PRO A 341 2.49 -12.81 33.05
CA PRO A 341 1.52 -13.51 33.89
C PRO A 341 0.07 -13.18 33.51
N GLY A 342 -0.79 -14.16 33.55
CA GLY A 342 -2.22 -14.05 33.27
C GLY A 342 -2.99 -15.17 33.94
N HIS A 343 -4.22 -15.36 33.51
CA HIS A 343 -5.03 -16.50 33.94
C HIS A 343 -5.56 -17.26 32.71
N HIS A 344 -5.70 -18.57 32.86
CA HIS A 344 -6.23 -19.41 31.81
C HIS A 344 -7.70 -19.15 31.61
N GLU A 345 -8.09 -18.87 30.37
CA GLU A 345 -9.49 -18.74 29.95
C GLU A 345 -9.73 -19.69 28.76
N THR A 346 -10.82 -20.44 28.84
CA THR A 346 -11.27 -21.33 27.76
C THR A 346 -12.27 -20.58 26.91
N VAL A 347 -11.97 -20.40 25.61
CA VAL A 347 -12.84 -19.75 24.62
C VAL A 347 -13.39 -20.82 23.71
N THR A 348 -14.67 -21.14 23.85
CA THR A 348 -15.36 -22.09 22.96
C THR A 348 -15.37 -21.55 21.53
N ALA A 349 -15.11 -22.41 20.57
CA ALA A 349 -15.07 -22.05 19.17
C ALA A 349 -15.52 -23.21 18.27
N ASP A 350 -16.38 -22.92 17.31
CA ASP A 350 -16.73 -23.82 16.20
C ASP A 350 -15.85 -23.57 14.98
N VAL A 351 -15.27 -22.36 14.88
CA VAL A 351 -14.39 -21.94 13.78
C VAL A 351 -13.24 -21.12 14.34
N VAL A 352 -12.00 -21.44 13.97
CA VAL A 352 -10.82 -20.65 14.28
C VAL A 352 -10.33 -19.93 13.02
N VAL A 353 -10.25 -18.60 13.10
CA VAL A 353 -9.78 -17.75 12.00
C VAL A 353 -8.40 -17.20 12.32
N MET A 354 -7.41 -17.58 11.54
CA MET A 354 -6.02 -17.11 11.69
C MET A 354 -5.86 -15.74 10.99
N ALA A 355 -6.00 -14.67 11.75
CA ALA A 355 -5.78 -13.29 11.28
C ALA A 355 -4.34 -12.85 11.55
N THR A 356 -3.40 -13.69 11.17
CA THR A 356 -1.97 -13.62 11.50
C THR A 356 -1.14 -12.90 10.42
N GLY A 357 -1.81 -12.36 9.40
CA GLY A 357 -1.20 -11.56 8.34
C GLY A 357 -0.53 -12.42 7.26
N PHE A 358 0.40 -11.80 6.53
CA PHE A 358 1.00 -12.39 5.33
C PHE A 358 2.53 -12.38 5.42
N HIS A 359 3.16 -13.36 4.77
CA HIS A 359 4.57 -13.27 4.41
C HIS A 359 4.72 -12.23 3.29
N ARG A 360 5.80 -11.49 3.31
CA ARG A 360 6.07 -10.54 2.24
C ARG A 360 6.56 -11.24 0.99
N PRO A 361 6.16 -10.78 -0.20
CA PRO A 361 6.78 -11.23 -1.42
C PRO A 361 8.28 -10.94 -1.38
N SER A 362 9.08 -11.92 -1.80
CA SER A 362 10.53 -11.76 -1.89
C SER A 362 10.90 -10.81 -3.03
N LEU A 363 11.91 -10.00 -2.81
CA LEU A 363 12.57 -9.17 -3.83
C LEU A 363 13.86 -9.81 -4.35
N ALA A 364 14.16 -11.06 -3.98
CA ALA A 364 15.39 -11.77 -4.36
C ALA A 364 15.55 -11.99 -5.87
N MET A 365 14.51 -11.70 -6.68
CA MET A 365 14.65 -11.68 -8.14
C MET A 365 15.47 -10.48 -8.65
N LEU A 366 15.75 -9.48 -7.82
CA LEU A 366 16.56 -8.31 -8.17
C LEU A 366 18.05 -8.61 -8.02
N PRO A 367 18.94 -7.81 -8.64
CA PRO A 367 20.38 -7.94 -8.47
C PRO A 367 20.83 -7.85 -7.00
N ASP A 368 21.82 -8.65 -6.63
CA ASP A 368 22.34 -8.74 -5.25
C ASP A 368 22.86 -7.39 -4.71
N ASP A 369 23.40 -6.55 -5.59
CA ASP A 369 23.91 -5.22 -5.24
C ASP A 369 22.81 -4.23 -4.80
N CYS A 370 21.53 -4.56 -5.04
CA CYS A 370 20.39 -3.83 -4.46
C CYS A 370 20.27 -4.02 -2.94
N PHE A 371 20.89 -5.06 -2.37
CA PHE A 371 20.71 -5.48 -0.98
C PHE A 371 21.97 -5.31 -0.11
N VAL A 372 22.96 -4.59 -0.59
CA VAL A 372 24.20 -4.33 0.15
C VAL A 372 23.93 -3.39 1.32
N GLU A 373 24.24 -3.82 2.54
CA GLU A 373 24.13 -3.00 3.75
C GLU A 373 25.03 -1.76 3.68
N PRO A 374 24.58 -0.65 4.22
CA PRO A 374 23.30 -0.37 4.91
C PRO A 374 22.18 0.11 3.98
N TYR A 375 22.33 -0.05 2.66
CA TYR A 375 21.44 0.47 1.62
C TYR A 375 20.51 -0.60 1.04
N GLN A 376 20.26 -1.67 1.79
CA GLN A 376 19.20 -2.61 1.47
C GLN A 376 17.82 -2.00 1.72
N CYS A 377 16.79 -2.57 1.09
CA CYS A 377 15.39 -2.20 1.29
C CYS A 377 15.01 -2.22 2.81
N PRO A 378 14.33 -1.21 3.34
CA PRO A 378 13.74 -0.03 2.68
C PRO A 378 14.68 1.18 2.55
N ASN A 379 15.97 1.05 2.87
CA ASN A 379 16.95 2.14 2.86
C ASN A 379 17.42 2.45 1.43
N TRP A 380 16.47 2.67 0.53
CA TRP A 380 16.69 3.08 -0.83
C TRP A 380 16.36 4.57 -1.03
N TYR A 381 16.86 5.15 -2.09
CA TYR A 381 16.57 6.54 -2.46
C TYR A 381 15.07 6.71 -2.69
N LEU A 382 14.46 7.66 -1.99
CA LEU A 382 13.00 7.82 -1.92
C LEU A 382 12.28 6.53 -1.49
N GLN A 383 12.94 5.65 -0.73
CA GLN A 383 12.45 4.32 -0.34
C GLN A 383 12.04 3.42 -1.53
N THR A 384 12.40 3.79 -2.73
CA THR A 384 11.88 3.21 -3.98
C THR A 384 12.99 2.84 -4.96
N PHE A 385 14.07 3.62 -5.05
CA PHE A 385 15.14 3.42 -6.02
C PHE A 385 16.40 2.90 -5.34
N PRO A 386 16.87 1.68 -5.65
CA PRO A 386 18.16 1.22 -5.14
C PRO A 386 19.30 2.11 -5.65
N PRO A 387 20.25 2.52 -4.78
CA PRO A 387 21.27 3.51 -5.14
C PRO A 387 22.14 3.16 -6.34
N GLN A 388 22.30 1.88 -6.64
CA GLN A 388 23.10 1.41 -7.78
C GLN A 388 22.33 1.46 -9.12
N HIS A 389 20.99 1.43 -9.06
CA HIS A 389 20.13 1.25 -10.23
C HIS A 389 19.01 2.31 -10.30
N PRO A 390 19.29 3.56 -10.74
CA PRO A 390 18.29 4.60 -10.85
C PRO A 390 17.20 4.34 -11.91
N SER A 391 17.42 3.33 -12.78
CA SER A 391 16.42 2.86 -13.76
C SER A 391 15.55 1.71 -13.26
N LEU A 392 15.71 1.30 -11.99
CA LEU A 392 14.88 0.32 -11.29
C LEU A 392 14.15 1.03 -10.15
N SER A 393 12.87 0.75 -9.98
CA SER A 393 12.10 1.21 -8.84
C SER A 393 11.25 0.08 -8.25
N ALA A 394 11.04 0.11 -6.93
CA ALA A 394 10.15 -0.81 -6.24
C ALA A 394 9.13 0.01 -5.43
N ILE A 395 7.90 0.02 -5.90
CA ILE A 395 6.84 0.87 -5.37
C ILE A 395 5.90 0.05 -4.50
N ASN A 396 5.64 0.48 -3.27
CA ASN A 396 4.74 -0.18 -2.30
C ASN A 396 5.10 -1.62 -1.95
N CYS A 397 6.37 -2.00 -2.05
CA CYS A 397 6.82 -3.36 -1.71
C CYS A 397 8.13 -3.38 -0.90
N THR A 398 8.67 -2.23 -0.52
CA THR A 398 9.93 -2.10 0.21
C THR A 398 9.77 -1.92 1.72
N PHE A 399 8.62 -1.50 2.19
CA PHE A 399 8.37 -1.19 3.60
C PHE A 399 8.39 -2.43 4.49
N VAL A 400 8.96 -2.32 5.70
CA VAL A 400 9.10 -3.46 6.61
C VAL A 400 7.87 -3.62 7.52
N ASN A 401 7.32 -2.55 8.05
CA ASN A 401 6.26 -2.59 9.05
C ASN A 401 4.97 -1.92 8.62
N ALA A 402 5.00 -1.13 7.56
CA ALA A 402 3.83 -0.45 7.07
C ALA A 402 3.04 -1.32 6.08
N VAL A 403 1.76 -1.34 6.22
CA VAL A 403 0.83 -2.00 5.30
C VAL A 403 0.31 -0.95 4.33
N GLY A 404 1.09 -0.68 3.32
CA GLY A 404 0.75 0.34 2.34
C GLY A 404 1.01 1.77 2.84
N SER A 405 1.13 2.70 1.95
CA SER A 405 1.21 4.10 2.29
C SER A 405 -0.17 4.65 2.61
N VAL A 406 -0.20 5.73 3.38
CA VAL A 406 -1.42 6.49 3.71
C VAL A 406 -2.03 7.16 2.47
N GLY A 407 -1.87 6.57 1.35
CA GLY A 407 -2.38 7.03 0.08
C GLY A 407 -1.61 6.41 -1.07
N ASN A 408 -2.10 6.61 -2.27
CA ASN A 408 -1.54 5.99 -3.47
C ASN A 408 -1.18 7.01 -4.57
N TRP A 409 -1.26 8.32 -4.30
CA TRP A 409 -0.86 9.37 -5.23
C TRP A 409 0.61 9.29 -5.65
N HIS A 410 1.47 8.86 -4.72
CA HIS A 410 2.91 8.72 -4.96
C HIS A 410 3.25 7.70 -6.04
N ILE A 411 2.38 6.72 -6.34
CA ILE A 411 2.62 5.74 -7.41
C ILE A 411 2.86 6.45 -8.74
N GLY A 412 1.98 7.40 -9.09
CA GLY A 412 2.15 8.20 -10.29
C GLY A 412 3.40 9.09 -10.25
N ILE A 413 3.71 9.66 -9.10
CA ILE A 413 4.90 10.52 -8.93
C ILE A 413 6.18 9.69 -9.11
N TYR A 414 6.32 8.56 -8.43
CA TYR A 414 7.50 7.69 -8.58
C TYR A 414 7.64 7.12 -9.99
N THR A 415 6.52 6.74 -10.62
CA THR A 415 6.53 6.33 -12.03
C THR A 415 7.08 7.43 -12.92
N ARG A 416 6.66 8.68 -12.72
CA ARG A 416 7.13 9.83 -13.51
C ARG A 416 8.57 10.23 -13.19
N ILE A 417 9.03 10.04 -11.94
CA ILE A 417 10.45 10.18 -11.58
C ILE A 417 11.29 9.15 -12.35
N LEU A 418 10.88 7.89 -12.39
CA LEU A 418 11.54 6.88 -13.20
C LEU A 418 11.60 7.29 -14.68
N LEU A 419 10.46 7.69 -15.25
CA LEU A 419 10.41 8.16 -16.65
C LEU A 419 11.34 9.35 -16.89
N MET A 420 11.40 10.31 -15.96
CA MET A 420 12.34 11.43 -16.03
C MET A 420 13.79 10.93 -16.08
N PHE A 421 14.17 9.99 -15.20
CA PHE A 421 15.52 9.43 -15.17
C PHE A 421 15.87 8.64 -16.45
N LEU A 422 14.88 8.00 -17.07
CA LEU A 422 15.07 7.26 -18.32
C LEU A 422 15.21 8.18 -19.53
N ILE A 423 14.48 9.29 -19.55
CA ILE A 423 14.43 10.22 -20.68
C ILE A 423 15.56 11.26 -20.63
N ASP A 424 15.92 11.69 -19.42
CA ASP A 424 16.88 12.77 -19.21
C ASP A 424 17.99 12.33 -18.23
N PRO A 425 19.10 11.77 -18.74
CA PRO A 425 20.21 11.32 -17.91
C PRO A 425 20.79 12.39 -16.98
N LEU A 426 20.73 13.68 -17.34
CA LEU A 426 21.20 14.79 -16.50
C LEU A 426 20.39 14.98 -15.21
N THR A 427 19.23 14.38 -15.13
CA THR A 427 18.39 14.42 -13.91
C THR A 427 18.71 13.29 -12.94
N ARG A 428 19.46 12.28 -13.37
CA ARG A 428 19.78 11.12 -12.52
C ARG A 428 20.72 11.53 -11.41
N PRO A 429 20.42 11.19 -10.16
CA PRO A 429 21.41 11.35 -9.10
C PRO A 429 22.48 10.26 -9.23
N SER A 430 23.74 10.60 -8.96
CA SER A 430 24.79 9.58 -8.86
C SER A 430 24.54 8.67 -7.64
N PRO A 431 25.06 7.44 -7.63
CA PRO A 431 24.93 6.53 -6.50
C PRO A 431 25.38 7.14 -5.16
N VAL A 432 26.39 8.01 -5.19
CA VAL A 432 26.87 8.73 -4.00
C VAL A 432 25.81 9.67 -3.45
N TRP A 433 25.15 10.46 -4.30
CA TRP A 433 24.09 11.37 -3.88
C TRP A 433 22.84 10.62 -3.43
N MET A 434 22.53 9.50 -4.04
CA MET A 434 21.42 8.64 -3.60
C MET A 434 21.68 8.09 -2.19
N ARG A 435 22.89 7.63 -1.90
CA ARG A 435 23.30 7.17 -0.55
C ARG A 435 23.24 8.30 0.49
N ARG A 436 23.76 9.48 0.17
CA ARG A 436 23.67 10.66 1.07
C ARG A 436 22.21 11.01 1.41
N TRP A 437 21.32 10.92 0.44
CA TRP A 437 19.89 11.10 0.65
C TRP A 437 19.34 10.06 1.63
N VAL A 438 19.69 8.80 1.42
CA VAL A 438 19.30 7.71 2.33
C VAL A 438 19.81 7.94 3.74
N ASP A 439 21.07 8.34 3.92
CA ASP A 439 21.66 8.60 5.23
C ASP A 439 20.95 9.76 5.93
N MET A 440 20.65 10.83 5.22
CA MET A 440 19.86 11.95 5.73
C MET A 440 18.46 11.50 6.18
N THR A 441 17.76 10.75 5.36
CA THR A 441 16.40 10.30 5.68
C THR A 441 16.38 9.30 6.83
N ARG A 442 17.37 8.40 6.93
CA ARG A 442 17.57 7.51 8.09
C ARG A 442 17.80 8.30 9.38
N PHE A 443 18.62 9.34 9.33
CA PHE A 443 18.84 10.22 10.48
C PHE A 443 17.55 10.91 10.93
N LEU A 444 16.74 11.41 9.99
CA LEU A 444 15.45 12.03 10.32
C LEU A 444 14.47 11.03 10.93
N LYS A 445 14.48 9.78 10.46
CA LYS A 445 13.58 8.70 10.92
C LYS A 445 14.04 8.00 12.20
N ARG A 446 15.25 8.27 12.71
CA ARG A 446 15.84 7.52 13.83
C ARG A 446 15.02 7.51 15.12
N GLY A 447 14.15 8.49 15.32
CA GLY A 447 13.24 8.59 16.47
C GLY A 447 11.87 7.98 16.24
N ALA A 448 11.68 7.32 15.12
CA ALA A 448 10.42 6.74 14.72
C ALA A 448 10.30 5.29 15.18
N PRO A 449 9.20 4.88 15.81
CA PRO A 449 9.04 3.54 16.39
C PRO A 449 9.23 2.41 15.37
N THR A 450 8.85 2.64 14.11
CA THR A 450 8.87 1.62 13.05
C THR A 450 9.99 1.85 12.03
N ALA A 451 10.79 2.90 12.18
CA ALA A 451 11.85 3.34 11.26
C ALA A 451 11.41 3.58 9.79
N ALA A 452 10.16 3.28 9.46
CA ALA A 452 9.59 3.48 8.13
C ALA A 452 8.17 4.03 8.26
N PHE A 453 7.96 5.27 7.85
CA PHE A 453 6.65 5.92 7.90
C PHE A 453 6.01 6.00 6.54
N ASP A 454 4.77 5.64 6.47
CA ASP A 454 3.93 5.89 5.32
C ASP A 454 3.71 7.39 5.10
N PHE A 455 3.50 8.14 6.17
CA PHE A 455 3.41 9.60 6.13
C PHE A 455 4.69 10.26 5.65
N PHE A 456 5.84 9.68 5.99
CA PHE A 456 7.13 10.20 5.56
C PHE A 456 7.29 10.19 4.04
N THR A 457 6.59 9.33 3.33
CA THR A 457 6.62 9.29 1.85
C THR A 457 6.26 10.64 1.24
N TYR A 458 5.21 11.28 1.72
CA TYR A 458 4.82 12.60 1.21
C TYR A 458 5.75 13.71 1.66
N LEU A 459 6.19 13.68 2.91
CA LEU A 459 7.20 14.63 3.40
C LEU A 459 8.53 14.46 2.64
N GLU A 460 8.95 13.23 2.40
CA GLU A 460 10.15 12.95 1.63
C GLU A 460 10.02 13.45 0.18
N LEU A 461 8.86 13.31 -0.45
CA LEU A 461 8.59 13.88 -1.78
C LEU A 461 8.61 15.40 -1.78
N VAL A 462 8.08 16.06 -0.76
CA VAL A 462 8.15 17.52 -0.60
C VAL A 462 9.60 17.96 -0.39
N ALA A 463 10.34 17.29 0.49
CA ALA A 463 11.77 17.55 0.69
C ALA A 463 12.57 17.31 -0.60
N TRP A 464 12.28 16.23 -1.30
CA TRP A 464 12.89 15.95 -2.61
C TRP A 464 12.59 17.05 -3.64
N PHE A 465 11.37 17.57 -3.65
CA PHE A 465 11.01 18.69 -4.51
C PHE A 465 11.84 19.92 -4.20
N VAL A 466 11.90 20.31 -2.92
CA VAL A 466 12.64 21.50 -2.50
C VAL A 466 14.14 21.34 -2.74
N PHE A 467 14.74 20.25 -2.27
CA PHE A 467 16.20 20.10 -2.33
C PHE A 467 16.70 19.59 -3.67
N CYS A 468 16.03 18.58 -4.26
CA CYS A 468 16.54 17.94 -5.46
C CYS A 468 16.06 18.59 -6.75
N VAL A 469 14.86 19.18 -6.75
CA VAL A 469 14.37 19.93 -7.90
C VAL A 469 14.99 21.33 -7.92
N CYS A 470 14.95 22.05 -6.81
CA CYS A 470 15.48 23.42 -6.75
C CYS A 470 17.00 23.48 -6.88
N VAL A 471 17.73 22.50 -6.31
CA VAL A 471 19.21 22.46 -6.35
C VAL A 471 19.73 21.97 -7.70
N ASN A 472 19.01 21.05 -8.36
CA ASN A 472 19.41 20.59 -9.70
C ASN A 472 18.59 21.30 -10.78
N PRO A 473 19.16 22.30 -11.50
CA PRO A 473 18.43 23.08 -12.50
C PRO A 473 17.93 22.24 -13.69
N PHE A 474 18.55 21.09 -13.99
CA PHE A 474 18.08 20.19 -15.04
C PHE A 474 16.73 19.56 -14.71
N ARG A 475 16.33 19.50 -13.44
CA ARG A 475 15.05 18.96 -12.98
C ARG A 475 13.92 19.99 -13.01
N TRP A 476 14.19 21.27 -13.05
CA TRP A 476 13.16 22.32 -13.00
C TRP A 476 12.14 22.18 -14.13
N LYS A 477 12.62 21.88 -15.33
CA LYS A 477 11.76 21.65 -16.50
C LYS A 477 10.80 20.47 -16.31
N TRP A 478 11.11 19.55 -15.37
CA TRP A 478 10.34 18.34 -15.10
C TRP A 478 9.34 18.48 -13.94
N ALA A 479 9.42 19.54 -13.14
CA ALA A 479 8.67 19.66 -11.89
C ALA A 479 7.15 19.50 -12.09
N ILE A 480 6.56 20.22 -13.05
CA ILE A 480 5.12 20.14 -13.33
C ILE A 480 4.74 18.73 -13.79
N PHE A 481 5.52 18.13 -14.67
CA PHE A 481 5.25 16.79 -15.16
C PHE A 481 5.35 15.75 -14.02
N VAL A 482 6.40 15.80 -13.21
CA VAL A 482 6.61 14.83 -12.14
C VAL A 482 5.47 14.85 -11.11
N PHE A 483 5.05 16.02 -10.66
CA PHE A 483 4.04 16.11 -9.60
C PHE A 483 2.61 16.00 -10.12
N PHE A 484 2.32 16.57 -11.29
CA PHE A 484 0.94 16.65 -11.79
C PHE A 484 0.65 15.76 -13.01
N GLY A 485 1.68 15.24 -13.68
CA GLY A 485 1.51 14.37 -14.85
C GLY A 485 1.10 15.09 -16.13
N VAL A 486 1.26 16.41 -16.17
CA VAL A 486 0.90 17.25 -17.32
C VAL A 486 2.12 17.95 -17.90
N GLY A 487 2.04 18.38 -19.14
CA GLY A 487 3.06 19.21 -19.76
C GLY A 487 4.32 18.45 -20.22
N LEU A 488 4.27 17.14 -20.45
CA LEU A 488 5.43 16.32 -20.87
C LEU A 488 6.13 16.83 -22.14
N SER A 489 5.41 17.45 -23.04
CA SER A 489 5.99 18.00 -24.30
C SER A 489 7.08 19.04 -24.02
N TRP A 490 6.92 19.81 -22.94
CA TRP A 490 7.82 20.89 -22.59
C TRP A 490 9.21 20.39 -22.16
N PRO A 491 9.37 19.58 -21.10
CA PRO A 491 10.69 19.06 -20.75
C PRO A 491 11.34 18.27 -21.88
N ARG A 492 10.58 17.51 -22.68
CA ARG A 492 11.11 16.79 -23.83
C ARG A 492 11.68 17.72 -24.92
N ALA A 493 11.10 18.88 -25.13
CA ALA A 493 11.65 19.85 -26.06
C ALA A 493 13.01 20.39 -25.58
N PHE A 494 13.14 20.65 -24.27
CA PHE A 494 14.41 21.08 -23.67
C PHE A 494 15.48 19.96 -23.75
N VAL A 495 15.13 18.72 -23.39
CA VAL A 495 16.07 17.58 -23.50
C VAL A 495 16.59 17.43 -24.93
N ARG A 496 15.74 17.51 -25.96
CA ARG A 496 16.17 17.45 -27.35
C ARG A 496 17.09 18.61 -27.74
N ARG A 497 16.89 19.79 -27.15
CA ARG A 497 17.77 20.95 -27.39
C ARG A 497 19.13 20.75 -26.74
N GLU A 498 19.14 20.29 -25.49
CA GLU A 498 20.37 19.97 -24.75
C GLU A 498 21.17 18.86 -25.46
N GLU A 499 20.50 17.81 -25.91
CA GLU A 499 21.12 16.71 -26.67
C GLU A 499 21.76 17.21 -27.96
N ARG A 500 21.09 18.09 -28.72
CA ARG A 500 21.67 18.69 -29.92
C ARG A 500 22.90 19.54 -29.62
N LEU A 501 22.86 20.33 -28.57
CA LEU A 501 23.99 21.17 -28.15
C LEU A 501 25.19 20.32 -27.71
N LEU A 502 24.96 19.26 -26.93
CA LEU A 502 26.03 18.36 -26.49
C LEU A 502 26.64 17.59 -27.66
N ASN A 503 25.80 17.07 -28.56
CA ASN A 503 26.26 16.37 -29.75
C ASN A 503 27.11 17.27 -30.66
N SER A 504 26.77 18.56 -30.78
CA SER A 504 27.57 19.54 -31.56
C SER A 504 28.94 19.81 -30.92
N GLN A 505 29.10 19.52 -29.63
CA GLN A 505 30.35 19.64 -28.89
C GLN A 505 31.10 18.30 -28.77
N GLY A 506 30.60 17.23 -29.40
CA GLY A 506 31.21 15.89 -29.36
C GLY A 506 30.83 15.05 -28.13
N TYR A 507 29.93 15.52 -27.28
CA TYR A 507 29.46 14.80 -26.09
C TYR A 507 28.14 14.09 -26.36
N ARG A 508 27.98 12.87 -25.84
CA ARG A 508 26.69 12.18 -25.84
C ARG A 508 26.01 12.34 -24.49
N LEU A 509 24.74 12.69 -24.49
CA LEU A 509 23.93 12.90 -23.27
C LEU A 509 24.00 11.69 -22.32
N ARG A 510 24.10 10.47 -22.86
CA ARG A 510 24.18 9.23 -22.08
C ARG A 510 25.49 9.12 -21.29
N ASP A 511 26.57 9.67 -21.76
CA ASP A 511 27.90 9.55 -21.15
C ASP A 511 28.09 10.52 -19.98
N LEU A 512 27.28 11.58 -19.92
CA LEU A 512 27.34 12.62 -18.89
C LEU A 512 26.46 12.31 -17.68
N GLY A 513 25.45 11.45 -17.81
CA GLY A 513 24.46 11.17 -16.75
C GLY A 513 25.01 10.45 -15.52
N SER A 514 26.26 9.99 -15.54
CA SER A 514 26.92 9.36 -14.39
C SER A 514 27.75 10.34 -13.53
N SER A 515 27.89 11.59 -13.97
CA SER A 515 28.82 12.55 -13.36
C SER A 515 28.14 13.54 -12.41
N PHE A 516 26.81 13.56 -12.30
CA PHE A 516 26.05 14.51 -11.45
C PHE A 516 25.31 13.87 -10.29
#